data_ce953cf43110a56f47fee1c3e7b11077
#
_entry.id   ce953cf43110a56f47fee1c3e7b11077
#
_cell.length_a   1.000
_cell.length_b   1.000
_cell.length_c   1.000
_cell.angle_alpha   90.00
_cell.angle_beta   90.00
_cell.angle_gamma   90.00
#
_symmetry.space_group_name_H-M   'P 1'
#
loop_
_entity.id
_entity.type
_entity.pdbx_description
1 polymer ?
#
loop_
_entity_poly.entity_id
_entity_poly.type
_entity_poly.pdbx_seq_one_letter_code
_entity_poly.pdbx_strand_id
1 'polypeptide(L)'
;VYLKPLTTKSIIEILKAHPQIDAVLPTMGGQTALNLCIEADEKGIWKDFNVRLIGVDINAINITEDREQFKNLLNKIGIPQAPAKTANSFLQGKEIAQEFGFPLVIRPSFTLGGTGAAIVYKKEDFDGALTYGLEASPIHEVLIDKALMGWKEYELELLRDSNDNVVIICTIENMDPMGIHTGDSITVAPAMTLSDTTFQKMRDM
;
A
#
# COMPACT_ATOMS: atom_id res chain seq x y z
N VAL A 1 -29.03 -3.06 0.47
CA VAL A 1 -28.04 -2.00 0.22
C VAL A 1 -28.39 -0.81 1.09
N TYR A 2 -27.42 -0.25 1.80
CA TYR A 2 -27.56 0.94 2.61
C TYR A 2 -26.84 2.12 1.97
N LEU A 3 -27.51 3.24 1.85
CA LEU A 3 -26.97 4.51 1.33
C LEU A 3 -26.78 5.49 2.50
N LYS A 4 -26.00 5.06 3.51
CA LYS A 4 -25.68 5.88 4.69
C LYS A 4 -24.24 6.37 4.61
N PRO A 5 -23.89 7.47 5.30
CA PRO A 5 -22.48 7.85 5.46
C PRO A 5 -21.66 6.70 6.04
N LEU A 6 -20.42 6.53 5.54
CA LEU A 6 -19.49 5.52 6.03
C LEU A 6 -18.90 5.95 7.37
N THR A 7 -19.60 5.64 8.45
CA THR A 7 -19.24 5.99 9.83
C THR A 7 -19.51 4.83 10.75
N THR A 8 -18.81 4.78 11.89
CA THR A 8 -19.05 3.78 12.93
C THR A 8 -20.49 3.83 13.47
N LYS A 9 -21.12 5.02 13.50
CA LYS A 9 -22.54 5.16 13.85
C LYS A 9 -23.43 4.39 12.88
N SER A 10 -23.19 4.51 11.58
CA SER A 10 -23.97 3.78 10.56
C SER A 10 -23.76 2.25 10.68
N ILE A 11 -22.56 1.81 10.99
CA ILE A 11 -22.28 0.37 11.27
C ILE A 11 -23.14 -0.10 12.44
N ILE A 12 -23.12 0.60 13.56
CA ILE A 12 -23.92 0.25 14.75
C ILE A 12 -25.41 0.17 14.41
N GLU A 13 -25.94 1.13 13.66
CA GLU A 13 -27.35 1.13 13.25
C GLU A 13 -27.68 -0.09 12.37
N ILE A 14 -26.80 -0.46 11.45
CA ILE A 14 -26.96 -1.65 10.58
C ILE A 14 -26.90 -2.93 11.40
N LEU A 15 -25.92 -3.07 12.30
CA LEU A 15 -25.80 -4.25 13.15
C LEU A 15 -26.98 -4.42 14.11
N LYS A 16 -27.52 -3.32 14.63
CA LYS A 16 -28.77 -3.35 15.42
C LYS A 16 -29.98 -3.79 14.61
N ALA A 17 -30.07 -3.35 13.35
CA ALA A 17 -31.17 -3.72 12.47
C ALA A 17 -31.05 -5.18 11.94
N HIS A 18 -29.83 -5.73 11.95
CA HIS A 18 -29.52 -7.04 11.41
C HIS A 18 -28.66 -7.87 12.38
N PRO A 19 -29.23 -8.30 13.51
CA PRO A 19 -28.49 -9.04 14.55
C PRO A 19 -27.97 -10.40 14.07
N GLN A 20 -28.37 -10.89 12.91
CA GLN A 20 -27.86 -12.10 12.28
C GLN A 20 -26.51 -11.93 11.59
N ILE A 21 -26.00 -10.69 11.45
CA ILE A 21 -24.67 -10.44 10.88
C ILE A 21 -23.62 -10.90 11.90
N ASP A 22 -22.81 -11.88 11.53
CA ASP A 22 -21.74 -12.46 12.34
C ASP A 22 -20.34 -12.21 11.79
N ALA A 23 -20.23 -11.63 10.58
CA ALA A 23 -18.95 -11.33 9.95
C ALA A 23 -19.00 -10.07 9.08
N VAL A 24 -17.85 -9.42 8.91
CA VAL A 24 -17.63 -8.30 7.99
C VAL A 24 -16.39 -8.52 7.14
N LEU A 25 -16.46 -8.17 5.85
CA LEU A 25 -15.36 -8.23 4.88
C LEU A 25 -14.98 -6.80 4.49
N PRO A 26 -13.93 -6.21 5.08
CA PRO A 26 -13.55 -4.82 4.81
C PRO A 26 -12.77 -4.64 3.50
N THR A 27 -12.12 -5.68 2.99
CA THR A 27 -11.22 -5.61 1.83
C THR A 27 -11.90 -5.23 0.51
N MET A 28 -13.24 -5.33 0.41
CA MET A 28 -14.02 -5.00 -0.79
C MET A 28 -14.43 -3.52 -0.87
N GLY A 29 -14.06 -2.70 0.09
CA GLY A 29 -14.46 -1.27 0.17
C GLY A 29 -13.30 -0.27 0.07
N GLY A 30 -12.12 -0.73 -0.34
CA GLY A 30 -10.91 0.09 -0.44
C GLY A 30 -10.48 0.69 0.91
N GLN A 31 -9.61 1.70 0.85
CA GLN A 31 -9.00 2.35 2.02
C GLN A 31 -10.04 2.86 3.04
N THR A 32 -11.15 3.40 2.55
CA THR A 32 -12.21 3.91 3.43
C THR A 32 -12.80 2.81 4.31
N ALA A 33 -13.01 1.61 3.77
CA ALA A 33 -13.53 0.50 4.53
C ALA A 33 -12.50 -0.06 5.53
N LEU A 34 -11.21 -0.11 5.15
CA LEU A 34 -10.13 -0.53 6.04
C LEU A 34 -10.00 0.43 7.22
N ASN A 35 -9.96 1.74 6.98
CA ASN A 35 -9.90 2.76 8.03
C ASN A 35 -11.10 2.69 8.98
N LEU A 36 -12.30 2.53 8.40
CA LEU A 36 -13.53 2.41 9.20
C LEU A 36 -13.57 1.12 10.02
N CYS A 37 -12.96 0.05 9.49
CA CYS A 37 -12.82 -1.22 10.19
C CYS A 37 -11.92 -1.10 11.43
N ILE A 38 -10.77 -0.40 11.30
CA ILE A 38 -9.86 -0.09 12.42
C ILE A 38 -10.59 0.76 13.46
N GLU A 39 -11.23 1.86 13.04
CA GLU A 39 -11.99 2.75 13.94
C GLU A 39 -13.08 2.00 14.72
N ALA A 40 -13.76 1.06 14.07
CA ALA A 40 -14.78 0.24 14.70
C ALA A 40 -14.19 -0.75 15.71
N ASP A 41 -13.01 -1.31 15.44
CA ASP A 41 -12.29 -2.17 16.38
C ASP A 41 -11.82 -1.42 17.62
N GLU A 42 -11.19 -0.25 17.44
CA GLU A 42 -10.76 0.63 18.52
C GLU A 42 -11.91 1.03 19.46
N LYS A 43 -13.12 1.16 18.90
CA LYS A 43 -14.36 1.44 19.65
C LYS A 43 -15.02 0.19 20.25
N GLY A 44 -14.43 -1.00 20.03
CA GLY A 44 -14.95 -2.26 20.53
C GLY A 44 -16.22 -2.77 19.84
N ILE A 45 -16.63 -2.15 18.70
CA ILE A 45 -17.91 -2.45 18.05
C ILE A 45 -17.99 -3.93 17.62
N TRP A 46 -16.91 -4.46 17.03
CA TRP A 46 -16.90 -5.85 16.57
C TRP A 46 -17.14 -6.84 17.71
N LYS A 47 -16.52 -6.57 18.87
CA LYS A 47 -16.69 -7.38 20.06
C LYS A 47 -18.10 -7.23 20.65
N ASP A 48 -18.63 -6.02 20.74
CA ASP A 48 -19.94 -5.72 21.33
C ASP A 48 -21.09 -6.39 20.56
N PHE A 49 -20.93 -6.49 19.24
CA PHE A 49 -21.92 -7.15 18.36
C PHE A 49 -21.57 -8.59 18.01
N ASN A 50 -20.48 -9.14 18.55
CA ASN A 50 -19.99 -10.49 18.22
C ASN A 50 -19.78 -10.71 16.71
N VAL A 51 -19.21 -9.72 16.03
CA VAL A 51 -18.91 -9.74 14.59
C VAL A 51 -17.43 -10.02 14.41
N ARG A 52 -17.11 -11.01 13.59
CA ARG A 52 -15.72 -11.35 13.23
C ARG A 52 -15.30 -10.66 11.94
N LEU A 53 -14.03 -10.32 11.83
CA LEU A 53 -13.42 -9.88 10.58
C LEU A 53 -13.06 -11.10 9.73
N ILE A 54 -13.35 -11.03 8.43
CA ILE A 54 -12.97 -12.05 7.46
C ILE A 54 -12.19 -11.40 6.32
N GLY A 55 -11.31 -12.18 5.68
CA GLY A 55 -10.42 -11.72 4.61
C GLY A 55 -9.13 -11.08 5.10
N VAL A 56 -9.17 -10.35 6.21
CA VAL A 56 -8.00 -9.70 6.82
C VAL A 56 -8.27 -9.46 8.30
N ASP A 57 -7.27 -9.50 9.15
CA ASP A 57 -7.35 -9.08 10.55
C ASP A 57 -6.79 -7.66 10.75
N ILE A 58 -7.09 -7.06 11.91
CA ILE A 58 -6.67 -5.68 12.23
C ILE A 58 -5.14 -5.53 12.25
N ASN A 59 -4.43 -6.54 12.75
CA ASN A 59 -2.98 -6.49 12.80
C ASN A 59 -2.37 -6.50 11.38
N ALA A 60 -2.91 -7.32 10.48
CA ALA A 60 -2.50 -7.33 9.08
C ALA A 60 -2.78 -5.99 8.40
N ILE A 61 -3.96 -5.37 8.64
CA ILE A 61 -4.26 -4.04 8.11
C ILE A 61 -3.21 -3.04 8.62
N ASN A 62 -2.96 -2.97 9.91
CA ASN A 62 -2.01 -2.02 10.50
C ASN A 62 -0.60 -2.19 9.92
N ILE A 63 -0.12 -3.43 9.79
CA ILE A 63 1.21 -3.69 9.23
C ILE A 63 1.30 -3.30 7.76
N THR A 64 0.27 -3.59 6.96
CA THR A 64 0.30 -3.33 5.51
C THR A 64 0.07 -1.86 5.16
N GLU A 65 -0.67 -1.13 5.99
CA GLU A 65 -0.92 0.29 5.81
C GLU A 65 0.23 1.18 6.32
N ASP A 66 0.97 0.70 7.32
CA ASP A 66 2.15 1.39 7.85
C ASP A 66 3.40 1.00 7.07
N ARG A 67 3.96 1.95 6.33
CA ARG A 67 5.12 1.72 5.45
C ARG A 67 6.35 1.22 6.19
N GLU A 68 6.59 1.69 7.41
CA GLU A 68 7.76 1.27 8.20
C GLU A 68 7.57 -0.15 8.74
N GLN A 69 6.39 -0.46 9.27
CA GLN A 69 6.05 -1.81 9.72
C GLN A 69 6.10 -2.81 8.57
N PHE A 70 5.54 -2.46 7.41
CA PHE A 70 5.58 -3.30 6.22
C PHE A 70 7.01 -3.55 5.74
N LYS A 71 7.84 -2.50 5.65
CA LYS A 71 9.25 -2.60 5.32
C LYS A 71 10.01 -3.52 6.29
N ASN A 72 9.76 -3.38 7.59
CA ASN A 72 10.38 -4.20 8.62
C ASN A 72 9.95 -5.67 8.51
N LEU A 73 8.68 -5.91 8.20
CA LEU A 73 8.17 -7.26 7.92
C LEU A 73 8.89 -7.89 6.72
N LEU A 74 8.94 -7.17 5.58
CA LEU A 74 9.61 -7.67 4.38
C LEU A 74 11.09 -7.98 4.62
N ASN A 75 11.80 -7.11 5.34
CA ASN A 75 13.19 -7.37 5.73
C ASN A 75 13.31 -8.62 6.61
N LYS A 76 12.41 -8.81 7.57
CA LYS A 76 12.41 -9.97 8.47
C LYS A 76 12.22 -11.28 7.73
N ILE A 77 11.38 -11.30 6.71
CA ILE A 77 11.11 -12.50 5.90
C ILE A 77 11.99 -12.62 4.66
N GLY A 78 12.93 -11.67 4.45
CA GLY A 78 13.91 -11.72 3.37
C GLY A 78 13.36 -11.40 1.98
N ILE A 79 12.19 -10.73 1.88
CA ILE A 79 11.63 -10.31 0.59
C ILE A 79 12.30 -9.01 0.14
N PRO A 80 12.89 -8.99 -1.07
CA PRO A 80 13.51 -7.78 -1.61
C PRO A 80 12.45 -6.69 -1.86
N GLN A 81 12.84 -5.45 -1.59
CA GLN A 81 11.99 -4.28 -1.84
C GLN A 81 12.81 -3.16 -2.49
N ALA A 82 12.13 -2.22 -3.15
CA ALA A 82 12.81 -1.06 -3.67
C ALA A 82 13.46 -0.28 -2.53
N PRO A 83 14.73 0.17 -2.68
CA PRO A 83 15.38 0.99 -1.68
C PRO A 83 14.58 2.27 -1.43
N ALA A 84 14.28 2.54 -0.17
CA ALA A 84 13.57 3.73 0.26
C ALA A 84 14.12 4.22 1.61
N LYS A 85 14.30 5.52 1.76
CA LYS A 85 14.75 6.17 3.00
C LYS A 85 14.03 7.48 3.23
N THR A 86 13.77 7.78 4.48
CA THR A 86 13.19 9.06 4.92
C THR A 86 14.29 10.10 5.13
N ALA A 87 14.02 11.33 4.70
CA ALA A 87 14.87 12.50 4.97
C ALA A 87 14.06 13.60 5.63
N ASN A 88 14.59 14.14 6.73
CA ASN A 88 14.02 15.27 7.48
C ASN A 88 14.87 16.56 7.29
N SER A 89 15.85 16.50 6.42
CA SER A 89 16.70 17.63 6.07
C SER A 89 17.25 17.51 4.66
N PHE A 90 17.62 18.64 4.09
CA PHE A 90 18.24 18.72 2.78
C PHE A 90 19.54 17.88 2.70
N LEU A 91 20.37 17.92 3.77
CA LEU A 91 21.61 17.16 3.80
C LEU A 91 21.37 15.65 3.75
N GLN A 92 20.46 15.14 4.57
CA GLN A 92 20.08 13.71 4.54
C GLN A 92 19.54 13.30 3.18
N GLY A 93 18.71 14.15 2.55
CA GLY A 93 18.20 13.88 1.21
C GLY A 93 19.32 13.75 0.18
N LYS A 94 20.36 14.59 0.25
CA LYS A 94 21.52 14.50 -0.65
C LYS A 94 22.34 13.22 -0.43
N GLU A 95 22.53 12.79 0.80
CA GLU A 95 23.22 11.54 1.13
C GLU A 95 22.45 10.33 0.54
N ILE A 96 21.13 10.30 0.70
CA ILE A 96 20.28 9.27 0.12
C ILE A 96 20.37 9.28 -1.41
N ALA A 97 20.33 10.45 -2.03
CA ALA A 97 20.44 10.56 -3.48
C ALA A 97 21.79 10.10 -4.02
N GLN A 98 22.89 10.31 -3.27
CA GLN A 98 24.21 9.80 -3.62
C GLN A 98 24.27 8.27 -3.53
N GLU A 99 23.62 7.69 -2.52
CA GLU A 99 23.56 6.24 -2.33
C GLU A 99 22.71 5.54 -3.39
N PHE A 100 21.52 6.06 -3.66
CA PHE A 100 20.55 5.39 -4.55
C PHE A 100 20.84 5.68 -6.03
N GLY A 101 21.45 6.82 -6.36
CA GLY A 101 21.57 7.32 -7.74
C GLY A 101 20.19 7.62 -8.37
N PHE A 102 20.20 8.16 -9.58
CA PHE A 102 18.97 8.57 -10.27
C PHE A 102 18.47 7.45 -11.24
N PRO A 103 17.17 7.41 -11.59
CA PRO A 103 16.11 8.30 -11.13
C PRO A 103 15.61 7.99 -9.71
N LEU A 104 15.02 9.01 -9.07
CA LEU A 104 14.45 8.94 -7.71
C LEU A 104 13.01 9.44 -7.71
N VAL A 105 12.21 8.94 -6.75
CA VAL A 105 10.89 9.48 -6.42
C VAL A 105 10.96 10.16 -5.07
N ILE A 106 10.51 11.40 -4.97
CA ILE A 106 10.37 12.15 -3.72
C ILE A 106 8.90 12.22 -3.39
N ARG A 107 8.53 11.82 -2.18
CA ARG A 107 7.15 11.84 -1.69
C ARG A 107 7.10 12.50 -0.31
N PRO A 108 6.55 13.71 -0.19
CA PRO A 108 6.36 14.35 1.11
C PRO A 108 5.43 13.53 2.00
N SER A 109 5.74 13.48 3.29
CA SER A 109 4.89 12.86 4.29
C SER A 109 3.69 13.75 4.60
N PHE A 110 2.51 13.14 4.84
CA PHE A 110 1.27 13.81 5.23
C PHE A 110 0.75 14.86 4.22
N THR A 111 1.01 14.66 2.93
CA THR A 111 0.42 15.47 1.86
C THR A 111 -0.70 14.72 1.13
N LEU A 112 -1.68 15.47 0.61
CA LEU A 112 -2.78 14.92 -0.17
C LEU A 112 -2.60 15.24 -1.67
N GLY A 113 -3.12 14.34 -2.52
CA GLY A 113 -3.17 14.57 -3.97
C GLY A 113 -1.82 14.71 -4.66
N GLY A 114 -0.74 14.16 -4.07
CA GLY A 114 0.60 14.22 -4.67
C GLY A 114 1.30 15.57 -4.55
N THR A 115 0.80 16.49 -3.73
CA THR A 115 1.43 17.81 -3.51
C THR A 115 2.89 17.63 -3.06
N GLY A 116 3.82 18.28 -3.76
CA GLY A 116 5.26 18.18 -3.49
C GLY A 116 5.94 16.89 -3.92
N ALA A 117 5.19 15.92 -4.46
CA ALA A 117 5.76 14.70 -5.02
C ALA A 117 6.43 14.97 -6.37
N ALA A 118 7.57 14.33 -6.63
CA ALA A 118 8.30 14.49 -7.87
C ALA A 118 9.06 13.21 -8.26
N ILE A 119 9.15 12.95 -9.56
CA ILE A 119 10.11 11.99 -10.12
C ILE A 119 11.30 12.80 -10.63
N VAL A 120 12.48 12.53 -10.10
CA VAL A 120 13.71 13.23 -10.42
C VAL A 120 14.61 12.33 -11.25
N TYR A 121 14.78 12.67 -12.51
CA TYR A 121 15.60 11.89 -13.45
C TYR A 121 17.08 12.25 -13.41
N LYS A 122 17.39 13.50 -13.08
CA LYS A 122 18.75 14.05 -13.14
C LYS A 122 19.12 14.74 -11.83
N LYS A 123 20.43 14.73 -11.54
CA LYS A 123 20.99 15.36 -10.34
C LYS A 123 20.70 16.85 -10.25
N GLU A 124 20.67 17.52 -11.40
CA GLU A 124 20.47 18.98 -11.50
C GLU A 124 19.09 19.42 -10.98
N ASP A 125 18.08 18.55 -11.14
CA ASP A 125 16.69 18.85 -10.74
C ASP A 125 16.42 18.48 -9.28
N PHE A 126 17.34 17.75 -8.64
CA PHE A 126 17.10 17.13 -7.33
C PHE A 126 16.96 18.16 -6.19
N ASP A 127 17.85 19.15 -6.17
CA ASP A 127 17.90 20.12 -5.07
C ASP A 127 16.58 20.93 -4.99
N GLY A 128 16.04 21.34 -6.13
CA GLY A 128 14.74 22.02 -6.20
C GLY A 128 13.57 21.14 -5.78
N ALA A 129 13.52 19.91 -6.28
CA ALA A 129 12.48 18.96 -5.95
C ALA A 129 12.51 18.56 -4.46
N LEU A 130 13.69 18.35 -3.90
CA LEU A 130 13.86 18.02 -2.48
C LEU A 130 13.41 19.17 -1.56
N THR A 131 13.83 20.41 -1.88
CA THR A 131 13.42 21.60 -1.12
C THR A 131 11.90 21.73 -1.14
N TYR A 132 11.29 21.68 -2.32
CA TYR A 132 9.84 21.77 -2.46
C TYR A 132 9.12 20.65 -1.71
N GLY A 133 9.62 19.41 -1.76
CA GLY A 133 9.04 18.29 -1.04
C GLY A 133 9.11 18.46 0.48
N LEU A 134 10.24 18.92 1.02
CA LEU A 134 10.40 19.19 2.46
C LEU A 134 9.49 20.32 2.94
N GLU A 135 9.34 21.38 2.15
CA GLU A 135 8.45 22.50 2.47
C GLU A 135 6.98 22.13 2.38
N ALA A 136 6.60 21.25 1.46
CA ALA A 136 5.22 20.77 1.30
C ALA A 136 4.77 19.87 2.47
N SER A 137 5.70 19.18 3.13
CA SER A 137 5.38 18.33 4.27
C SER A 137 5.17 19.14 5.54
N PRO A 138 4.03 18.99 6.25
CA PRO A 138 3.79 19.68 7.53
C PRO A 138 4.83 19.40 8.62
N ILE A 139 5.53 18.26 8.52
CA ILE A 139 6.57 17.84 9.46
C ILE A 139 7.98 17.91 8.86
N HIS A 140 8.14 18.57 7.70
CA HIS A 140 9.41 18.67 6.97
C HIS A 140 10.09 17.32 6.72
N GLU A 141 9.30 16.34 6.27
CA GLU A 141 9.75 14.99 6.00
C GLU A 141 9.39 14.55 4.59
N VAL A 142 10.32 13.91 3.90
CA VAL A 142 10.11 13.27 2.61
C VAL A 142 10.59 11.83 2.63
N LEU A 143 9.86 10.95 1.95
CA LEU A 143 10.34 9.63 1.56
C LEU A 143 11.02 9.74 0.18
N ILE A 144 12.23 9.23 0.07
CA ILE A 144 12.98 9.16 -1.18
C ILE A 144 13.10 7.68 -1.56
N ASP A 145 12.50 7.32 -2.70
CA ASP A 145 12.53 5.97 -3.24
C ASP A 145 13.42 5.89 -4.47
N LYS A 146 14.10 4.77 -4.66
CA LYS A 146 14.70 4.43 -5.94
C LYS A 146 13.59 4.20 -6.97
N ALA A 147 13.55 4.99 -8.03
CA ALA A 147 12.58 4.79 -9.10
C ALA A 147 12.92 3.55 -9.94
N LEU A 148 11.93 2.69 -10.13
CA LEU A 148 12.05 1.44 -10.91
C LEU A 148 11.54 1.65 -12.35
N MET A 149 11.95 2.74 -12.98
CA MET A 149 11.51 3.08 -14.34
C MET A 149 11.89 2.00 -15.36
N GLY A 150 10.92 1.62 -16.18
CA GLY A 150 11.09 0.59 -17.21
C GLY A 150 11.04 -0.85 -16.69
N TRP A 151 10.81 -1.04 -15.39
CA TRP A 151 10.53 -2.38 -14.86
C TRP A 151 9.14 -2.82 -15.27
N LYS A 152 8.96 -4.12 -15.41
CA LYS A 152 7.65 -4.74 -15.57
C LYS A 152 6.98 -4.88 -14.22
N GLU A 153 5.65 -4.76 -14.22
CA GLU A 153 4.83 -4.89 -13.04
C GLU A 153 3.94 -6.13 -13.16
N TYR A 154 4.07 -7.03 -12.21
CA TYR A 154 3.28 -8.25 -12.09
C TYR A 154 2.69 -8.34 -10.70
N GLU A 155 1.47 -8.86 -10.63
CA GLU A 155 0.76 -9.09 -9.38
C GLU A 155 0.31 -10.55 -9.29
N LEU A 156 0.25 -11.07 -8.08
CA LEU A 156 -0.37 -12.36 -7.79
C LEU A 156 -1.57 -12.11 -6.86
N GLU A 157 -2.75 -12.49 -7.32
CA GLU A 157 -3.93 -12.52 -6.46
C GLU A 157 -3.93 -13.81 -5.64
N LEU A 158 -3.90 -13.66 -4.32
CA LEU A 158 -3.78 -14.77 -3.39
C LEU A 158 -5.00 -14.87 -2.48
N LEU A 159 -5.41 -16.09 -2.21
CA LEU A 159 -6.38 -16.40 -1.16
C LEU A 159 -5.75 -17.36 -0.16
N ARG A 160 -5.84 -17.03 1.14
CA ARG A 160 -5.42 -17.90 2.24
C ARG A 160 -6.61 -18.20 3.14
N ASP A 161 -6.85 -19.48 3.40
CA ASP A 161 -7.93 -19.91 4.28
C ASP A 161 -7.48 -20.02 5.76
N SER A 162 -8.41 -20.33 6.65
CA SER A 162 -8.15 -20.50 8.08
C SER A 162 -7.32 -21.76 8.43
N ASN A 163 -7.12 -22.67 7.47
CA ASN A 163 -6.30 -23.86 7.64
C ASN A 163 -4.90 -23.70 7.04
N ASP A 164 -4.55 -22.46 6.68
CA ASP A 164 -3.26 -22.11 6.08
C ASP A 164 -3.05 -22.67 4.66
N ASN A 165 -4.12 -22.98 3.94
CA ASN A 165 -4.03 -23.27 2.52
C ASN A 165 -3.93 -21.97 1.74
N VAL A 166 -2.93 -21.85 0.88
CA VAL A 166 -2.72 -20.69 0.02
C VAL A 166 -2.99 -21.08 -1.44
N VAL A 167 -3.84 -20.30 -2.10
CA VAL A 167 -4.18 -20.51 -3.51
C VAL A 167 -3.87 -19.23 -4.28
N ILE A 168 -3.14 -19.36 -5.40
CA ILE A 168 -3.00 -18.28 -6.38
C ILE A 168 -4.23 -18.32 -7.27
N ILE A 169 -5.03 -17.27 -7.21
CA ILE A 169 -6.26 -17.13 -8.01
C ILE A 169 -5.92 -16.81 -9.46
N CYS A 170 -5.06 -15.82 -9.66
CA CYS A 170 -4.56 -15.45 -10.98
C CYS A 170 -3.24 -14.68 -10.88
N THR A 171 -2.57 -14.58 -12.02
CA THR A 171 -1.46 -13.67 -12.26
C THR A 171 -1.97 -12.48 -13.06
N ILE A 172 -1.47 -11.29 -12.74
CA ILE A 172 -1.85 -10.04 -13.42
C ILE A 172 -0.58 -9.38 -13.95
N GLU A 173 -0.67 -8.78 -15.13
CA GLU A 173 0.40 -7.97 -15.71
C GLU A 173 -0.14 -6.59 -16.06
N ASN A 174 0.54 -5.55 -15.60
CA ASN A 174 0.34 -4.19 -16.05
C ASN A 174 1.21 -3.97 -17.31
N MET A 175 0.56 -3.65 -18.43
CA MET A 175 1.25 -3.50 -19.72
C MET A 175 1.99 -2.17 -19.83
N ASP A 176 1.55 -1.18 -19.08
CA ASP A 176 2.18 0.13 -19.03
C ASP A 176 3.43 0.12 -18.14
N PRO A 177 4.37 1.04 -18.37
CA PRO A 177 5.59 1.12 -17.59
C PRO A 177 5.33 1.33 -16.09
N MET A 178 6.18 0.74 -15.23
CA MET A 178 6.18 0.97 -13.80
C MET A 178 6.14 2.47 -13.47
N GLY A 179 5.21 2.86 -12.58
CA GLY A 179 4.95 4.24 -12.17
C GLY A 179 3.63 4.81 -12.70
N ILE A 180 2.96 4.13 -13.64
CA ILE A 180 1.56 4.43 -14.00
C ILE A 180 0.67 3.67 -13.02
N HIS A 181 -0.32 4.37 -12.44
CA HIS A 181 -1.23 3.74 -11.49
C HIS A 181 -2.02 2.60 -12.15
N THR A 182 -2.14 1.45 -11.47
CA THR A 182 -2.83 0.25 -12.00
C THR A 182 -4.23 0.55 -12.53
N GLY A 183 -4.98 1.45 -11.89
CA GLY A 183 -6.31 1.87 -12.34
C GLY A 183 -6.34 2.66 -13.65
N ASP A 184 -5.18 3.19 -14.09
CA ASP A 184 -5.00 3.97 -15.32
C ASP A 184 -4.21 3.19 -16.39
N SER A 185 -3.84 1.94 -16.08
CA SER A 185 -3.01 1.06 -16.91
C SER A 185 -3.84 0.00 -17.62
N ILE A 186 -3.34 -0.50 -18.75
CA ILE A 186 -3.88 -1.70 -19.39
C ILE A 186 -3.43 -2.90 -18.58
N THR A 187 -4.40 -3.55 -17.93
CA THR A 187 -4.18 -4.69 -17.03
C THR A 187 -4.71 -5.96 -17.68
N VAL A 188 -3.91 -7.02 -17.73
CA VAL A 188 -4.29 -8.32 -18.28
C VAL A 188 -4.12 -9.45 -17.26
N ALA A 189 -5.07 -10.36 -17.24
CA ALA A 189 -5.04 -11.57 -16.44
C ALA A 189 -5.47 -12.79 -17.31
N PRO A 190 -4.71 -13.88 -17.32
CA PRO A 190 -3.41 -14.08 -16.67
C PRO A 190 -2.30 -13.24 -17.31
N ALA A 191 -1.18 -13.04 -16.58
CA ALA A 191 0.01 -12.37 -17.12
C ALA A 191 0.51 -13.06 -18.39
N MET A 192 0.80 -12.27 -19.43
CA MET A 192 1.14 -12.79 -20.75
C MET A 192 2.65 -12.97 -20.97
N THR A 193 3.46 -12.16 -20.32
CA THR A 193 4.93 -12.16 -20.53
C THR A 193 5.72 -12.62 -19.31
N LEU A 194 5.04 -13.09 -18.26
CA LEU A 194 5.66 -13.67 -17.07
C LEU A 194 6.24 -15.04 -17.40
N SER A 195 7.56 -15.20 -17.24
CA SER A 195 8.19 -16.50 -17.47
C SER A 195 7.90 -17.48 -16.32
N ASP A 196 7.88 -18.78 -16.62
CA ASP A 196 7.67 -19.82 -15.61
C ASP A 196 8.69 -19.72 -14.47
N THR A 197 9.95 -19.43 -14.79
CA THR A 197 11.01 -19.25 -13.79
C THR A 197 10.71 -18.07 -12.85
N THR A 198 10.24 -16.97 -13.38
CA THR A 198 9.88 -15.79 -12.56
C THR A 198 8.64 -16.07 -11.74
N PHE A 199 7.64 -16.72 -12.33
CA PHE A 199 6.44 -17.12 -11.62
C PHE A 199 6.74 -18.05 -10.43
N GLN A 200 7.62 -19.06 -10.62
CA GLN A 200 8.03 -19.92 -9.51
C GLN A 200 8.74 -19.12 -8.39
N LYS A 201 9.63 -18.18 -8.74
CA LYS A 201 10.27 -17.31 -7.74
C LYS A 201 9.25 -16.47 -6.96
N MET A 202 8.23 -15.93 -7.63
CA MET A 202 7.17 -15.16 -6.96
C MET A 202 6.31 -16.04 -6.04
N ARG A 203 6.13 -17.31 -6.37
CA ARG A 203 5.42 -18.27 -5.51
C ARG A 203 6.20 -18.65 -4.26
N ASP A 204 7.52 -18.65 -4.37
CA ASP A 204 8.42 -19.08 -3.29
C ASP A 204 8.70 -17.93 -2.29
N MET A 205 8.22 -16.72 -2.57
CA MET A 205 8.27 -15.56 -1.68
C MET A 205 7.11 -15.57 -0.67
#